data_a74e4e66bb5a798109aa3640f9b7a8bc
#
_entry.id   a74e4e66bb5a798109aa3640f9b7a8bc
#
_cell.length_a   1.000
_cell.length_b   1.000
_cell.length_c   1.000
_cell.angle_alpha   90.00
_cell.angle_beta   90.00
_cell.angle_gamma   90.00
#
_symmetry.space_group_name_H-M   'P 1'
#
loop_
_entity.id
_entity.type
_entity.pdbx_description
1 polymer ?
#
loop_
_entity_poly.entity_id
_entity_poly.type
_entity_poly.pdbx_seq_one_letter_code
_entity_poly.pdbx_strand_id
1 'polypeptide(L)'
;MAQGRQYQDTVFRAYMNDVDRLRDVAGALHGRRYASVERVRIVTLDGTFLSQMKNDISFLLAGRHLVFMEHQSTLNQNMPLRCLYYICEQLRQYIPAKSLYQNKQIPLPRPEFHVFYTGSKDTLETEQMRLSDAYMEGEGDIHLEIKVTFHNIVYGSEKMLLRMSRSL
;
A
#
# COMPACT_ATOMS: atom_id res chain seq x y z
N MET A 1 -12.83 -13.86 -18.29
CA MET A 1 -11.83 -12.83 -17.88
C MET A 1 -12.00 -12.35 -16.43
N ALA A 2 -13.21 -12.18 -15.88
CA ALA A 2 -13.41 -11.77 -14.47
C ALA A 2 -12.95 -12.81 -13.44
N GLN A 3 -13.17 -14.09 -13.67
CA GLN A 3 -12.75 -15.17 -12.76
C GLN A 3 -11.23 -15.28 -12.57
N GLY A 4 -10.42 -15.02 -13.60
CA GLY A 4 -8.97 -15.07 -13.50
C GLY A 4 -8.39 -13.95 -12.64
N ARG A 5 -8.98 -12.75 -12.67
CA ARG A 5 -8.56 -11.62 -11.84
C ARG A 5 -8.85 -11.86 -10.36
N GLN A 6 -10.05 -12.31 -10.04
CA GLN A 6 -10.44 -12.63 -8.67
C GLN A 6 -9.57 -13.73 -8.05
N TYR A 7 -9.11 -14.69 -8.86
CA TYR A 7 -8.19 -15.73 -8.43
C TYR A 7 -6.80 -15.15 -8.09
N GLN A 8 -6.25 -14.27 -8.94
CA GLN A 8 -4.94 -13.65 -8.71
C GLN A 8 -4.92 -12.79 -7.44
N ASP A 9 -5.96 -11.99 -7.22
CA ASP A 9 -6.11 -11.18 -6.00
C ASP A 9 -6.20 -12.06 -4.76
N THR A 10 -6.93 -13.18 -4.83
CA THR A 10 -7.04 -14.15 -3.73
C THR A 10 -5.70 -14.81 -3.44
N VAL A 11 -4.94 -15.20 -4.46
CA VAL A 11 -3.61 -15.81 -4.31
C VAL A 11 -2.64 -14.79 -3.72
N PHE A 12 -2.64 -13.55 -4.21
CA PHE A 12 -1.78 -12.49 -3.67
C PHE A 12 -2.06 -12.27 -2.18
N ARG A 13 -3.33 -12.12 -1.78
CA ARG A 13 -3.72 -11.95 -0.38
C ARG A 13 -3.31 -13.14 0.47
N ALA A 14 -3.58 -14.35 0.02
CA ALA A 14 -3.21 -15.57 0.76
C ALA A 14 -1.70 -15.69 0.92
N TYR A 15 -0.93 -15.38 -0.13
CA TYR A 15 0.53 -15.41 -0.08
C TYR A 15 1.11 -14.34 0.84
N MET A 16 0.59 -13.11 0.79
CA MET A 16 1.06 -11.98 1.59
C MET A 16 0.53 -11.97 3.02
N ASN A 17 -0.41 -12.84 3.38
CA ASN A 17 -0.95 -12.92 4.75
C ASN A 17 -0.01 -13.69 5.70
N ASP A 18 1.27 -13.31 5.69
CA ASP A 18 2.34 -13.91 6.49
C ASP A 18 3.28 -12.81 6.97
N VAL A 19 3.50 -12.73 8.29
CA VAL A 19 4.24 -11.61 8.90
C VAL A 19 5.73 -11.58 8.53
N ASP A 20 6.33 -12.73 8.28
CA ASP A 20 7.74 -12.80 7.90
C ASP A 20 7.92 -12.35 6.45
N ARG A 21 7.03 -12.78 5.56
CA ARG A 21 6.99 -12.29 4.16
C ARG A 21 6.75 -10.79 4.10
N LEU A 22 5.81 -10.26 4.88
CA LEU A 22 5.55 -8.82 4.93
C LEU A 22 6.77 -8.05 5.41
N ARG A 23 7.51 -8.60 6.37
CA ARG A 23 8.78 -8.02 6.85
C ARG A 23 9.85 -8.00 5.74
N ASP A 24 9.97 -9.10 4.99
CA ASP A 24 10.93 -9.22 3.89
C ASP A 24 10.57 -8.27 2.73
N VAL A 25 9.30 -8.20 2.36
CA VAL A 25 8.82 -7.26 1.33
C VAL A 25 9.09 -5.83 1.75
N ALA A 26 8.76 -5.44 2.99
CA ALA A 26 9.08 -4.11 3.50
C ALA A 26 10.61 -3.86 3.49
N GLY A 27 11.41 -4.86 3.82
CA GLY A 27 12.86 -4.80 3.72
C GLY A 27 13.34 -4.50 2.30
N ALA A 28 12.76 -5.18 1.30
CA ALA A 28 13.05 -4.94 -0.11
C ALA A 28 12.63 -3.53 -0.57
N LEU A 29 11.45 -3.07 -0.16
CA LEU A 29 10.94 -1.73 -0.47
C LEU A 29 11.82 -0.63 0.13
N HIS A 30 12.29 -0.82 1.36
CA HIS A 30 13.09 0.17 2.10
C HIS A 30 14.60 0.03 1.88
N GLY A 31 15.05 -0.99 1.12
CA GLY A 31 16.47 -1.26 0.89
C GLY A 31 17.25 -1.64 2.16
N ARG A 32 16.57 -2.22 3.17
CA ARG A 32 17.18 -2.65 4.44
C ARG A 32 16.57 -3.96 4.94
N ARG A 33 17.27 -4.66 5.83
CA ARG A 33 16.72 -5.80 6.56
C ARG A 33 16.03 -5.35 7.84
N TYR A 34 14.89 -5.95 8.13
CA TYR A 34 14.18 -5.83 9.39
C TYR A 34 14.44 -7.09 10.23
N ALA A 35 14.82 -6.91 11.49
CA ALA A 35 15.04 -8.02 12.40
C ALA A 35 13.70 -8.67 12.81
N SER A 36 13.71 -9.95 13.16
CA SER A 36 12.50 -10.68 13.61
C SER A 36 11.82 -10.07 14.84
N VAL A 37 12.57 -9.33 15.66
CA VAL A 37 12.05 -8.58 16.82
C VAL A 37 11.22 -7.36 16.39
N GLU A 38 11.39 -6.85 15.18
CA GLU A 38 10.58 -5.73 14.66
C GLU A 38 9.20 -6.25 14.25
N ARG A 39 8.22 -5.96 15.08
CA ARG A 39 6.86 -6.52 14.98
C ARG A 39 6.17 -6.05 13.71
N VAL A 40 5.53 -6.99 13.02
CA VAL A 40 4.57 -6.76 11.95
C VAL A 40 3.18 -7.07 12.48
N ARG A 41 2.24 -6.16 12.27
CA ARG A 41 0.82 -6.36 12.58
C ARG A 41 -0.02 -6.09 11.34
N ILE A 42 -0.73 -7.11 10.87
CA ILE A 42 -1.66 -6.99 9.75
C ILE A 42 -2.87 -6.18 10.21
N VAL A 43 -3.26 -5.19 9.42
CA VAL A 43 -4.33 -4.23 9.72
C VAL A 43 -5.23 -3.99 8.49
N THR A 44 -5.32 -5.00 7.62
CA THR A 44 -6.08 -4.96 6.36
C THR A 44 -7.53 -4.53 6.59
N LEU A 45 -8.05 -3.68 5.70
CA LEU A 45 -9.43 -3.23 5.69
C LEU A 45 -10.30 -4.28 5.00
N ASP A 46 -11.16 -4.96 5.73
CA ASP A 46 -12.05 -6.01 5.20
C ASP A 46 -13.39 -5.48 4.69
N GLY A 47 -13.62 -4.17 4.84
CA GLY A 47 -14.90 -3.54 4.60
C GLY A 47 -15.92 -3.90 5.68
N THR A 48 -16.65 -2.91 6.14
CA THR A 48 -17.73 -3.08 7.12
C THR A 48 -19.05 -2.64 6.51
N PHE A 49 -20.16 -2.86 7.24
CA PHE A 49 -21.46 -2.36 6.81
C PHE A 49 -21.49 -0.84 6.62
N LEU A 50 -20.66 -0.11 7.38
CA LEU A 50 -20.55 1.36 7.31
C LEU A 50 -19.50 1.85 6.33
N SER A 51 -18.49 1.00 6.00
CA SER A 51 -17.45 1.31 5.03
C SER A 51 -17.25 0.11 4.11
N GLN A 52 -17.51 0.30 2.83
CA GLN A 52 -17.26 -0.72 1.81
C GLN A 52 -15.80 -0.71 1.34
N MET A 53 -14.95 0.12 1.94
CA MET A 53 -13.55 0.23 1.57
C MET A 53 -12.78 -1.03 1.98
N LYS A 54 -12.20 -1.66 0.99
CA LYS A 54 -11.34 -2.84 1.14
C LYS A 54 -10.02 -2.57 0.46
N ASN A 55 -8.95 -2.97 1.12
CA ASN A 55 -7.64 -3.03 0.48
C ASN A 55 -7.12 -4.48 0.49
N ASP A 56 -6.12 -4.79 -0.33
CA ASP A 56 -5.63 -6.16 -0.41
C ASP A 56 -4.88 -6.55 0.85
N ILE A 57 -3.85 -5.80 1.20
CA ILE A 57 -3.08 -6.00 2.44
C ILE A 57 -2.65 -4.64 2.99
N SER A 58 -2.78 -4.44 4.29
CA SER A 58 -2.06 -3.39 5.00
C SER A 58 -1.52 -3.90 6.33
N PHE A 59 -0.37 -3.37 6.72
CA PHE A 59 0.29 -3.77 7.94
C PHE A 59 1.07 -2.63 8.58
N LEU A 60 1.18 -2.69 9.90
CA LEU A 60 2.02 -1.80 10.70
C LEU A 60 3.34 -2.50 11.01
N LEU A 61 4.46 -1.91 10.59
CA LEU A 61 5.80 -2.41 10.82
C LEU A 61 6.51 -1.56 11.86
N ALA A 62 7.01 -2.21 12.91
CA ALA A 62 7.76 -1.60 14.02
C ALA A 62 7.05 -0.38 14.67
N GLY A 63 5.72 -0.29 14.55
CA GLY A 63 4.92 0.84 15.03
C GLY A 63 5.16 2.17 14.30
N ARG A 64 5.97 2.18 13.23
CA ARG A 64 6.43 3.40 12.56
C ARG A 64 6.01 3.52 11.11
N HIS A 65 5.82 2.41 10.41
CA HIS A 65 5.44 2.38 9.00
C HIS A 65 4.08 1.72 8.85
N LEU A 66 3.15 2.39 8.20
CA LEU A 66 1.83 1.85 7.84
C LEU A 66 1.83 1.61 6.33
N VAL A 67 2.08 0.37 5.94
CA VAL A 67 2.29 -0.02 4.55
C VAL A 67 0.99 -0.59 3.97
N PHE A 68 0.55 -0.03 2.85
CA PHE A 68 -0.56 -0.53 2.04
C PHE A 68 0.00 -1.16 0.76
N MET A 69 -0.45 -2.37 0.47
CA MET A 69 -0.07 -3.09 -0.74
C MET A 69 -1.33 -3.56 -1.47
N GLU A 70 -1.37 -3.28 -2.76
CA GLU A 70 -2.45 -3.66 -3.68
C GLU A 70 -1.87 -4.48 -4.82
N HIS A 71 -2.61 -5.47 -5.28
CA HIS A 71 -2.33 -6.20 -6.52
C HIS A 71 -3.21 -5.66 -7.64
N GLN A 72 -2.63 -5.41 -8.80
CA GLN A 72 -3.39 -5.01 -9.98
C GLN A 72 -2.88 -5.68 -11.26
N SER A 73 -3.80 -6.22 -12.05
CA SER A 73 -3.55 -6.70 -13.41
C SER A 73 -3.92 -5.65 -14.49
N THR A 74 -4.58 -4.57 -14.09
CA THR A 74 -4.93 -3.43 -14.94
C THR A 74 -4.66 -2.15 -14.15
N LEU A 75 -3.97 -1.19 -14.76
CA LEU A 75 -3.68 0.10 -14.13
C LEU A 75 -5.00 0.84 -13.83
N ASN A 76 -5.14 1.27 -12.59
CA ASN A 76 -6.25 2.09 -12.13
C ASN A 76 -5.73 3.49 -11.78
N GLN A 77 -6.11 4.49 -12.58
CA GLN A 77 -5.69 5.88 -12.39
C GLN A 77 -6.21 6.51 -11.09
N ASN A 78 -7.25 5.92 -10.49
CA ASN A 78 -7.81 6.40 -9.23
C ASN A 78 -7.12 5.80 -7.98
N MET A 79 -5.98 5.12 -8.14
CA MET A 79 -5.28 4.55 -6.98
C MET A 79 -4.89 5.57 -5.92
N PRO A 80 -4.38 6.78 -6.24
CA PRO A 80 -4.09 7.78 -5.21
C PRO A 80 -5.34 8.19 -4.42
N LEU A 81 -6.48 8.34 -5.08
CA LEU A 81 -7.74 8.66 -4.42
C LEU A 81 -8.21 7.51 -3.52
N ARG A 82 -8.11 6.26 -3.99
CA ARG A 82 -8.41 5.07 -3.17
C ARG A 82 -7.51 5.01 -1.93
N CYS A 83 -6.22 5.28 -2.08
CA CYS A 83 -5.25 5.30 -0.98
C CYS A 83 -5.57 6.38 0.05
N LEU A 84 -6.07 7.55 -0.38
CA LEU A 84 -6.56 8.58 0.54
C LEU A 84 -7.72 8.05 1.40
N TYR A 85 -8.69 7.36 0.81
CA TYR A 85 -9.77 6.75 1.57
C TYR A 85 -9.26 5.65 2.53
N TYR A 86 -8.34 4.81 2.09
CA TYR A 86 -7.77 3.76 2.93
C TYR A 86 -7.08 4.32 4.17
N ILE A 87 -6.23 5.34 4.01
CA ILE A 87 -5.53 5.93 5.15
C ILE A 87 -6.51 6.65 6.11
N CYS A 88 -7.50 7.35 5.58
CA CYS A 88 -8.54 7.98 6.41
C CYS A 88 -9.30 6.94 7.24
N GLU A 89 -9.74 5.84 6.62
CA GLU A 89 -10.46 4.78 7.32
C GLU A 89 -9.58 4.09 8.36
N GLN A 90 -8.32 3.81 8.02
CA GLN A 90 -7.37 3.20 8.94
C GLN A 90 -7.10 4.08 10.17
N LEU A 91 -6.90 5.38 9.98
CA LEU A 91 -6.65 6.31 11.08
C LEU A 91 -7.90 6.47 11.97
N ARG A 92 -9.09 6.45 11.40
CA ARG A 92 -10.35 6.50 12.17
C ARG A 92 -10.52 5.32 13.14
N GLN A 93 -9.97 4.15 12.81
CA GLN A 93 -10.02 2.98 13.70
C GLN A 93 -9.11 3.13 14.93
N TYR A 94 -8.02 3.88 14.82
CA TYR A 94 -7.02 4.00 15.89
C TYR A 94 -7.07 5.30 16.67
N ILE A 95 -7.62 6.37 16.07
CA ILE A 95 -7.61 7.71 16.64
C ILE A 95 -9.03 8.07 17.08
N PRO A 96 -9.31 8.08 18.38
CA PRO A 96 -10.60 8.55 18.88
C PRO A 96 -10.85 10.00 18.43
N ALA A 97 -12.04 10.29 17.91
CA ALA A 97 -12.38 11.63 17.39
C ALA A 97 -12.09 12.75 18.40
N LYS A 98 -12.36 12.52 19.70
CA LYS A 98 -12.06 13.47 20.78
C LYS A 98 -10.59 13.87 20.90
N SER A 99 -9.66 13.01 20.45
CA SER A 99 -8.23 13.28 20.51
C SER A 99 -7.79 14.33 19.50
N LEU A 100 -8.56 14.53 18.42
CA LEU A 100 -8.26 15.52 17.38
C LEU A 100 -8.43 16.97 17.87
N TYR A 101 -9.17 17.17 18.96
CA TYR A 101 -9.45 18.48 19.56
C TYR A 101 -8.51 18.82 20.73
N GLN A 102 -7.54 17.95 21.01
CA GLN A 102 -6.53 18.18 22.04
C GLN A 102 -5.35 19.00 21.46
N ASN A 103 -4.72 19.82 22.28
CA ASN A 103 -3.57 20.64 21.86
C ASN A 103 -2.31 19.81 21.60
N LYS A 104 -2.25 18.58 22.09
CA LYS A 104 -1.10 17.70 21.90
C LYS A 104 -1.15 17.02 20.53
N GLN A 105 -0.07 17.12 19.77
CA GLN A 105 0.07 16.44 18.49
C GLN A 105 -0.01 14.92 18.68
N ILE A 106 -0.82 14.25 17.82
CA ILE A 106 -0.94 12.80 17.79
C ILE A 106 0.17 12.24 16.87
N PRO A 107 1.07 11.37 17.37
CA PRO A 107 2.06 10.73 16.52
C PRO A 107 1.38 9.72 15.59
N LEU A 108 1.73 9.79 14.30
CA LEU A 108 1.19 8.90 13.28
C LEU A 108 2.30 8.02 12.70
N PRO A 109 2.02 6.75 12.37
CA PRO A 109 2.92 5.97 11.55
C PRO A 109 3.00 6.60 10.16
N ARG A 110 4.16 6.48 9.50
CA ARG A 110 4.34 6.95 8.12
C ARG A 110 3.56 6.06 7.16
N PRO A 111 2.58 6.59 6.41
CA PRO A 111 1.86 5.81 5.41
C PRO A 111 2.70 5.63 4.15
N GLU A 112 2.60 4.45 3.55
CA GLU A 112 3.26 4.07 2.31
C GLU A 112 2.29 3.29 1.44
N PHE A 113 2.24 3.60 0.13
CA PHE A 113 1.29 3.01 -0.79
C PHE A 113 2.02 2.37 -1.98
N HIS A 114 1.87 1.07 -2.13
CA HIS A 114 2.54 0.27 -3.13
C HIS A 114 1.53 -0.56 -3.91
N VAL A 115 1.63 -0.53 -5.24
CA VAL A 115 0.85 -1.37 -6.14
C VAL A 115 1.79 -2.33 -6.86
N PHE A 116 1.51 -3.61 -6.77
CA PHE A 116 2.20 -4.67 -7.50
C PHE A 116 1.42 -4.98 -8.76
N TYR A 117 1.98 -4.57 -9.90
CA TYR A 117 1.33 -4.68 -11.19
C TYR A 117 1.83 -5.91 -11.96
N THR A 118 0.89 -6.76 -12.38
CA THR A 118 1.16 -8.00 -13.13
C THR A 118 0.61 -7.99 -14.56
N GLY A 119 0.18 -6.83 -15.07
CA GLY A 119 -0.34 -6.70 -16.42
C GLY A 119 0.73 -6.78 -17.51
N SER A 120 0.32 -6.93 -18.75
CA SER A 120 1.16 -7.17 -19.93
C SER A 120 1.75 -5.91 -20.59
N LYS A 121 1.65 -4.74 -19.96
CA LYS A 121 2.17 -3.49 -20.54
C LYS A 121 3.66 -3.36 -20.26
N ASP A 122 4.43 -2.93 -21.27
CA ASP A 122 5.79 -2.43 -21.14
C ASP A 122 5.76 -1.08 -20.42
N THR A 123 5.51 -1.12 -19.11
CA THR A 123 5.59 0.03 -18.21
C THR A 123 6.98 0.07 -17.61
N LEU A 124 7.40 1.25 -17.14
CA LEU A 124 8.63 1.40 -16.37
C LEU A 124 8.62 0.42 -15.18
N GLU A 125 9.80 -0.03 -14.76
CA GLU A 125 9.95 -0.97 -13.64
C GLU A 125 9.28 -0.43 -12.35
N THR A 126 9.33 0.88 -12.18
CA THR A 126 8.67 1.59 -11.06
C THR A 126 8.17 2.94 -11.53
N GLU A 127 6.90 3.22 -11.30
CA GLU A 127 6.25 4.50 -11.58
C GLU A 127 5.60 5.07 -10.33
N GLN A 128 5.41 6.39 -10.32
CA GLN A 128 4.63 7.07 -9.28
C GLN A 128 3.37 7.69 -9.88
N MET A 129 2.23 7.42 -9.27
CA MET A 129 1.00 8.15 -9.49
C MET A 129 0.78 9.14 -8.34
N ARG A 130 0.24 10.30 -8.66
CA ARG A 130 -0.03 11.37 -7.71
C ARG A 130 -1.51 11.71 -7.66
N LEU A 131 -2.00 12.05 -6.48
CA LEU A 131 -3.39 12.51 -6.33
C LEU A 131 -3.61 13.83 -7.11
N SER A 132 -2.60 14.69 -7.12
CA SER A 132 -2.62 15.96 -7.84
C SER A 132 -2.82 15.83 -9.36
N ASP A 133 -2.48 14.67 -9.95
CA ASP A 133 -2.73 14.42 -11.37
C ASP A 133 -4.23 14.36 -11.72
N ALA A 134 -5.09 14.20 -10.71
CA ALA A 134 -6.55 14.17 -10.84
C ALA A 134 -7.22 15.51 -10.51
N TYR A 135 -6.47 16.54 -10.10
CA TYR A 135 -7.06 17.83 -9.77
C TYR A 135 -7.45 18.57 -11.04
N MET A 136 -8.58 19.24 -10.99
CA MET A 136 -8.96 20.19 -12.04
C MET A 136 -7.96 21.34 -12.07
N GLU A 137 -7.84 21.99 -13.22
CA GLU A 137 -6.99 23.17 -13.37
C GLU A 137 -7.28 24.22 -12.30
N GLY A 138 -6.25 24.78 -11.74
CA GLY A 138 -6.32 25.78 -10.67
C GLY A 138 -4.95 26.41 -10.43
N GLU A 139 -4.95 27.56 -9.77
CA GLU A 139 -3.72 28.26 -9.39
C GLU A 139 -3.38 28.00 -7.94
N GLY A 140 -2.10 28.07 -7.59
CA GLY A 140 -1.59 27.99 -6.23
C GLY A 140 -0.94 26.65 -5.88
N ASP A 141 -0.62 26.48 -4.60
CA ASP A 141 0.09 25.32 -4.07
C ASP A 141 -0.82 24.12 -3.88
N ILE A 142 -0.27 22.93 -4.05
CA ILE A 142 -0.95 21.67 -3.75
C ILE A 142 -0.86 21.41 -2.24
N HIS A 143 -2.00 21.51 -1.55
CA HIS A 143 -2.05 21.31 -0.09
C HIS A 143 -2.30 19.86 0.33
N LEU A 144 -2.81 19.01 -0.56
CA LEU A 144 -3.03 17.59 -0.31
C LEU A 144 -2.40 16.77 -1.41
N GLU A 145 -1.48 15.89 -1.05
CA GLU A 145 -0.82 14.99 -1.98
C GLU A 145 -0.75 13.56 -1.43
N ILE A 146 -1.12 12.60 -2.27
CA ILE A 146 -0.90 11.16 -2.06
C ILE A 146 -0.05 10.65 -3.23
N LYS A 147 1.05 10.00 -2.91
CA LYS A 147 1.91 9.34 -3.90
C LYS A 147 1.81 7.84 -3.75
N VAL A 148 1.53 7.17 -4.86
CA VAL A 148 1.45 5.71 -4.94
C VAL A 148 2.57 5.21 -5.82
N THR A 149 3.36 4.26 -5.31
CA THR A 149 4.47 3.66 -6.07
C THR A 149 4.00 2.38 -6.73
N PHE A 150 4.11 2.32 -8.04
CA PHE A 150 3.83 1.13 -8.84
C PHE A 150 5.11 0.33 -9.06
N HIS A 151 5.03 -0.96 -8.82
CA HIS A 151 6.08 -1.93 -9.08
C HIS A 151 5.59 -2.88 -10.16
N ASN A 152 6.20 -2.82 -11.34
CA ASN A 152 5.92 -3.79 -12.39
C ASN A 152 6.65 -5.10 -12.06
N ILE A 153 5.88 -6.15 -11.75
CA ILE A 153 6.38 -7.48 -11.41
C ILE A 153 6.09 -8.52 -12.50
N VAL A 154 5.92 -8.08 -13.75
CA VAL A 154 5.76 -8.99 -14.89
C VAL A 154 6.99 -9.91 -14.98
N TYR A 155 6.71 -11.17 -15.27
CA TYR A 155 7.72 -12.24 -15.42
C TYR A 155 8.86 -11.77 -16.33
N GLY A 156 10.06 -11.67 -15.77
CA GLY A 156 11.26 -11.15 -16.46
C GLY A 156 11.84 -9.86 -15.88
N SER A 157 11.10 -9.12 -15.02
CA SER A 157 11.70 -8.03 -14.22
C SER A 157 12.46 -8.61 -13.02
N GLU A 158 13.64 -9.17 -13.31
CA GLU A 158 14.43 -9.97 -12.36
C GLU A 158 14.87 -9.22 -11.09
N LYS A 159 14.96 -7.89 -11.14
CA LYS A 159 15.59 -7.13 -10.04
C LYS A 159 14.80 -7.11 -8.74
N MET A 160 13.49 -7.01 -8.79
CA MET A 160 12.68 -6.98 -7.56
C MET A 160 12.53 -8.39 -6.95
N LEU A 161 12.30 -9.40 -7.78
CA LEU A 161 12.28 -10.80 -7.36
C LEU A 161 13.65 -11.25 -6.81
N LEU A 162 14.75 -10.79 -7.39
CA LEU A 162 16.12 -11.04 -6.89
C LEU A 162 16.39 -10.29 -5.57
N ARG A 163 15.83 -9.12 -5.36
CA ARG A 163 15.93 -8.44 -4.04
C ARG A 163 15.14 -9.18 -2.97
N MET A 164 13.96 -9.70 -3.32
CA MET A 164 13.14 -10.52 -2.40
C MET A 164 13.77 -11.89 -2.14
N SER A 165 14.43 -12.52 -3.14
CA SER A 165 15.07 -13.83 -2.99
C SER A 165 16.46 -13.79 -2.34
N ARG A 166 17.15 -12.64 -2.34
CA ARG A 166 18.42 -12.44 -1.62
C ARG A 166 18.25 -12.20 -0.12
N SER A 167 17.01 -12.10 0.34
CA SER A 167 16.67 -12.02 1.77
C SER A 167 16.36 -13.41 2.38
N LEU A 168 16.39 -14.47 1.59
CA LEU A 168 16.40 -15.86 2.03
C LEU A 168 17.87 -16.31 2.19
#